data_e87accd22e55a66df4413ff53778c602
#
_entry.id   e87accd22e55a66df4413ff53778c602
#
_cell.length_a   1.000
_cell.length_b   1.000
_cell.length_c   1.000
_cell.angle_alpha   90.00
_cell.angle_beta   90.00
_cell.angle_gamma   90.00
#
_symmetry.space_group_name_H-M   'P 1'
#
loop_
_entity.id
_entity.type
_entity.pdbx_description
1 polymer ?
#
loop_
_entity_poly.entity_id
_entity_poly.type
_entity_poly.pdbx_seq_one_letter_code
_entity_poly.pdbx_strand_id
1 'polypeptide(L)'
;MEQKIKFPRSQKVYLPGKLYPNIRVAMRKVEQVPSVSFEGEEKIATPNPEIYVYDTSGPFSDADMSIDLKKGLPRMREEWIVGRGDVEQLPKITSEYGQMRRDDKSLDHLRFEHIALPYRAKKGEAITQMAYAKRGIITPEMEYVAIRENMNCEELGIKTHITPEFVRQEIAEGRAVLPANINHPEAEPMIIGRNFLVKINTNIGNSATTSSIDEEVEKALWSCKWGGDTLMDLSTGENIHETREWIIRNCPVPVGTVPIYQALEKVNGIVEDLTWEIYRDTLIEQCEQGVDYFTIHAGIRRHNVHLADKRLCGIVSRGGSIMSKWCLVHDQESFLYDHFDDICDILAQYDVAVSLGDGLRPGSIYDANDEAQFAELDTMGELVLRAWDKNVQAFIEGPGHV
;
A
#
# COMPACT_ATOMS: atom_id res chain seq x y z
N MET A 1 -16.38 -19.84 -3.81
CA MET A 1 -15.52 -20.85 -4.43
C MET A 1 -14.26 -20.99 -3.62
N GLU A 2 -13.84 -22.20 -3.31
CA GLU A 2 -12.55 -22.44 -2.65
C GLU A 2 -11.43 -22.25 -3.68
N GLN A 3 -10.74 -21.12 -3.67
CA GLN A 3 -9.63 -20.87 -4.59
C GLN A 3 -8.33 -21.32 -3.93
N LYS A 4 -7.85 -22.52 -4.27
CA LYS A 4 -6.51 -22.98 -3.87
C LYS A 4 -5.51 -22.70 -4.99
N ILE A 5 -4.50 -21.88 -4.66
CA ILE A 5 -3.38 -21.63 -5.55
C ILE A 5 -2.36 -22.76 -5.35
N LYS A 6 -2.01 -23.45 -6.44
CA LYS A 6 -1.01 -24.54 -6.43
C LYS A 6 0.18 -24.15 -7.29
N PHE A 7 1.38 -24.34 -6.74
CA PHE A 7 2.63 -24.16 -7.46
C PHE A 7 3.36 -25.50 -7.56
N PRO A 8 3.75 -25.95 -8.76
CA PRO A 8 4.47 -27.21 -8.93
C PRO A 8 5.88 -27.13 -8.33
N ARG A 9 6.40 -28.26 -7.85
CA ARG A 9 7.76 -28.42 -7.29
C ARG A 9 8.10 -27.44 -6.18
N SER A 10 7.12 -27.00 -5.43
CA SER A 10 7.33 -26.12 -4.29
C SER A 10 6.28 -26.37 -3.23
N GLN A 11 6.64 -26.03 -2.00
CA GLN A 11 5.73 -26.08 -0.87
C GLN A 11 5.79 -24.78 -0.08
N LYS A 12 4.67 -24.40 0.52
CA LYS A 12 4.64 -23.30 1.46
C LYS A 12 5.27 -23.72 2.79
N VAL A 13 6.17 -22.88 3.30
CA VAL A 13 6.80 -23.05 4.60
C VAL A 13 6.76 -21.72 5.34
N TYR A 14 6.92 -21.77 6.66
CA TYR A 14 6.90 -20.57 7.50
C TYR A 14 8.20 -20.47 8.28
N LEU A 15 8.87 -19.32 8.16
CA LEU A 15 10.05 -19.01 8.96
C LEU A 15 9.62 -18.28 10.24
N PRO A 16 10.10 -18.72 11.43
CA PRO A 16 9.75 -18.10 12.70
C PRO A 16 10.54 -16.81 12.96
N GLY A 17 9.99 -15.90 13.77
CA GLY A 17 10.72 -14.78 14.34
C GLY A 17 11.69 -15.21 15.43
N LYS A 18 12.73 -14.40 15.66
CA LYS A 18 13.72 -14.57 16.75
C LYS A 18 13.39 -13.64 17.93
N LEU A 19 13.03 -12.40 17.64
CA LEU A 19 12.63 -11.41 18.64
C LEU A 19 11.17 -11.62 19.05
N TYR A 20 10.31 -11.94 18.08
CA TYR A 20 8.90 -12.21 18.26
C TYR A 20 8.56 -13.62 17.79
N PRO A 21 8.57 -14.62 18.70
CA PRO A 21 8.41 -16.05 18.34
C PRO A 21 7.09 -16.39 17.62
N ASN A 22 6.08 -15.55 17.77
CA ASN A 22 4.77 -15.75 17.15
C ASN A 22 4.72 -15.32 15.68
N ILE A 23 5.78 -14.68 15.16
CA ILE A 23 5.89 -14.33 13.75
C ILE A 23 6.07 -15.60 12.92
N ARG A 24 5.35 -15.67 11.81
CA ARG A 24 5.44 -16.73 10.82
C ARG A 24 5.49 -16.13 9.42
N VAL A 25 6.69 -16.03 8.86
CA VAL A 25 6.90 -15.44 7.54
C VAL A 25 6.72 -16.51 6.46
N ALA A 26 5.75 -16.28 5.59
CA ALA A 26 5.39 -17.20 4.52
C ALA A 26 6.46 -17.22 3.41
N MET A 27 7.03 -18.40 3.16
CA MET A 27 7.99 -18.63 2.08
C MET A 27 7.51 -19.73 1.16
N ARG A 28 7.98 -19.71 -0.07
CA ARG A 28 7.88 -20.79 -1.04
C ARG A 28 9.24 -21.46 -1.13
N LYS A 29 9.35 -22.69 -0.56
CA LYS A 29 10.49 -23.55 -0.69
C LYS A 29 10.42 -24.25 -2.04
N VAL A 30 11.37 -23.98 -2.93
CA VAL A 30 11.39 -24.45 -4.31
C VAL A 30 12.48 -25.48 -4.52
N GLU A 31 12.09 -26.66 -5.01
CA GLU A 31 13.03 -27.73 -5.38
C GLU A 31 13.74 -27.37 -6.68
N GLN A 32 15.07 -27.48 -6.68
CA GLN A 32 15.89 -27.29 -7.87
C GLN A 32 16.14 -28.61 -8.62
N VAL A 33 16.23 -28.52 -9.93
CA VAL A 33 16.67 -29.65 -10.75
C VAL A 33 18.17 -29.90 -10.50
N PRO A 34 18.64 -31.15 -10.30
CA PRO A 34 20.05 -31.45 -10.15
C PRO A 34 20.89 -30.92 -11.32
N SER A 35 22.06 -30.37 -11.00
CA SER A 35 23.06 -30.06 -12.02
C SER A 35 23.63 -31.36 -12.62
N VAL A 36 23.87 -31.35 -13.93
CA VAL A 36 24.40 -32.49 -14.64
C VAL A 36 25.78 -32.16 -15.17
N SER A 37 26.78 -32.99 -14.81
CA SER A 37 28.09 -32.99 -15.41
C SER A 37 28.37 -34.34 -16.07
N PHE A 38 29.41 -34.38 -16.89
CA PHE A 38 29.87 -35.60 -17.55
C PHE A 38 31.38 -35.79 -17.20
N GLU A 39 31.71 -37.01 -16.76
CA GLU A 39 33.09 -37.47 -16.67
C GLU A 39 33.28 -38.60 -17.69
N GLY A 40 33.83 -38.27 -18.87
CA GLY A 40 33.82 -39.15 -20.02
C GLY A 40 32.40 -39.38 -20.55
N GLU A 41 31.95 -40.64 -20.58
CA GLU A 41 30.59 -41.00 -20.95
C GLU A 41 29.61 -41.11 -19.78
N GLU A 42 30.12 -40.97 -18.54
CA GLU A 42 29.31 -41.10 -17.34
C GLU A 42 28.60 -39.78 -17.01
N LYS A 43 27.29 -39.85 -16.81
CA LYS A 43 26.44 -38.73 -16.42
C LYS A 43 26.34 -38.65 -14.90
N ILE A 44 26.89 -37.60 -14.32
CA ILE A 44 26.85 -37.31 -12.86
C ILE A 44 25.81 -36.27 -12.58
N ALA A 45 24.80 -36.62 -11.77
CA ALA A 45 23.77 -35.71 -11.30
C ALA A 45 24.09 -35.26 -9.86
N THR A 46 24.34 -33.97 -9.68
CA THR A 46 24.62 -33.36 -8.36
C THR A 46 23.37 -32.61 -7.89
N PRO A 47 22.78 -32.96 -6.73
CA PRO A 47 21.64 -32.23 -6.18
C PRO A 47 21.99 -30.74 -5.93
N ASN A 48 21.09 -29.84 -6.30
CA ASN A 48 21.18 -28.43 -5.96
C ASN A 48 20.40 -28.16 -4.66
N PRO A 49 20.85 -27.19 -3.85
CA PRO A 49 20.11 -26.80 -2.66
C PRO A 49 18.75 -26.23 -3.03
N GLU A 50 17.76 -26.41 -2.16
CA GLU A 50 16.46 -25.77 -2.29
C GLU A 50 16.61 -24.25 -2.11
N ILE A 51 15.80 -23.47 -2.85
CA ILE A 51 15.76 -22.02 -2.70
C ILE A 51 14.45 -21.58 -2.04
N TYR A 52 14.52 -20.48 -1.33
CA TYR A 52 13.39 -19.87 -0.67
C TYR A 52 13.08 -18.53 -1.33
N VAL A 53 11.81 -18.32 -1.68
CA VAL A 53 11.33 -17.04 -2.18
C VAL A 53 10.10 -16.63 -1.37
N TYR A 54 9.88 -15.33 -1.22
CA TYR A 54 8.71 -14.86 -0.51
C TYR A 54 7.43 -15.21 -1.30
N ASP A 55 6.39 -15.64 -0.58
CA ASP A 55 5.12 -16.05 -1.18
C ASP A 55 4.04 -14.99 -0.96
N THR A 56 3.89 -14.06 -1.90
CA THR A 56 2.91 -12.96 -1.85
C THR A 56 1.45 -13.42 -1.89
N SER A 57 1.19 -14.70 -2.22
CA SER A 57 -0.18 -15.24 -2.26
C SER A 57 -0.83 -15.40 -0.88
N GLY A 58 -0.09 -15.13 0.19
CA GLY A 58 -0.61 -15.22 1.55
C GLY A 58 -1.26 -16.57 1.84
N PRO A 59 -2.36 -16.62 2.59
CA PRO A 59 -3.03 -17.86 2.96
C PRO A 59 -3.63 -18.65 1.80
N PHE A 60 -3.84 -18.03 0.63
CA PHE A 60 -4.48 -18.68 -0.51
C PHE A 60 -3.70 -19.87 -1.08
N SER A 61 -2.39 -19.94 -0.87
CA SER A 61 -1.55 -21.05 -1.31
C SER A 61 -1.19 -22.03 -0.18
N ASP A 62 -1.73 -21.85 1.02
CA ASP A 62 -1.55 -22.74 2.15
C ASP A 62 -2.50 -23.96 2.00
N ALA A 63 -1.90 -25.17 1.98
CA ALA A 63 -2.67 -26.40 1.79
C ALA A 63 -3.56 -26.72 3.01
N ASP A 64 -3.17 -26.23 4.19
CA ASP A 64 -3.83 -26.50 5.47
C ASP A 64 -4.92 -25.46 5.79
N MET A 65 -5.05 -24.41 4.98
CA MET A 65 -6.03 -23.35 5.16
C MET A 65 -7.12 -23.38 4.11
N SER A 66 -8.36 -23.12 4.54
CA SER A 66 -9.52 -22.91 3.65
C SER A 66 -9.97 -21.47 3.82
N ILE A 67 -9.93 -20.69 2.74
CA ILE A 67 -10.31 -19.28 2.74
C ILE A 67 -11.72 -19.12 2.16
N ASP A 68 -12.60 -18.52 2.96
CA ASP A 68 -13.93 -18.07 2.54
C ASP A 68 -13.87 -16.55 2.29
N LEU A 69 -13.94 -16.14 1.03
CA LEU A 69 -13.85 -14.72 0.65
C LEU A 69 -14.92 -13.85 1.32
N LYS A 70 -16.06 -14.41 1.72
CA LYS A 70 -17.10 -13.69 2.46
C LYS A 70 -16.73 -13.39 3.90
N LYS A 71 -15.80 -14.16 4.47
CA LYS A 71 -15.28 -13.96 5.83
C LYS A 71 -13.99 -13.17 5.87
N GLY A 72 -13.31 -13.07 4.72
CA GLY A 72 -12.01 -12.43 4.60
C GLY A 72 -10.85 -13.29 5.11
N LEU A 73 -9.68 -12.71 5.11
CA LEU A 73 -8.44 -13.34 5.56
C LEU A 73 -8.29 -13.31 7.07
N PRO A 74 -7.44 -14.21 7.65
CA PRO A 74 -7.06 -14.12 9.05
C PRO A 74 -6.40 -12.79 9.38
N ARG A 75 -6.75 -12.20 10.51
CA ARG A 75 -6.24 -10.91 10.99
C ARG A 75 -4.91 -11.10 11.72
N MET A 76 -3.86 -11.46 10.97
CA MET A 76 -2.58 -11.93 11.53
C MET A 76 -1.83 -10.89 12.37
N ARG A 77 -1.99 -9.60 12.08
CA ARG A 77 -1.30 -8.51 12.81
C ARG A 77 -2.12 -7.95 13.98
N GLU A 78 -3.37 -8.38 14.17
CA GLU A 78 -4.26 -7.79 15.20
C GLU A 78 -3.66 -7.88 16.61
N GLU A 79 -3.12 -9.06 16.98
CA GLU A 79 -2.46 -9.22 18.28
C GLU A 79 -1.24 -8.32 18.44
N TRP A 80 -0.48 -8.07 17.37
CA TRP A 80 0.67 -7.17 17.40
C TRP A 80 0.24 -5.72 17.61
N ILE A 81 -0.82 -5.30 16.89
CA ILE A 81 -1.36 -3.94 16.96
C ILE A 81 -1.95 -3.66 18.33
N VAL A 82 -2.87 -4.51 18.80
CA VAL A 82 -3.55 -4.31 20.08
C VAL A 82 -2.60 -4.52 21.27
N GLY A 83 -1.67 -5.47 21.16
CA GLY A 83 -0.69 -5.78 22.20
C GLY A 83 0.27 -4.62 22.53
N ARG A 84 0.45 -3.64 21.63
CA ARG A 84 1.22 -2.42 21.90
C ARG A 84 0.54 -1.48 22.92
N GLY A 85 -0.79 -1.56 23.04
CA GLY A 85 -1.55 -0.83 24.06
C GLY A 85 -1.77 0.66 23.75
N ASP A 86 -1.37 1.16 22.58
CA ASP A 86 -1.40 2.55 22.16
C ASP A 86 -2.52 2.89 21.17
N VAL A 87 -3.34 1.90 20.81
CA VAL A 87 -4.54 2.06 19.99
C VAL A 87 -5.83 1.90 20.80
N GLU A 88 -6.90 2.53 20.35
CA GLU A 88 -8.26 2.35 20.86
C GLU A 88 -9.21 1.92 19.73
N GLN A 89 -10.12 1.02 20.03
CA GLN A 89 -11.18 0.68 19.09
C GLN A 89 -12.27 1.74 19.15
N LEU A 90 -12.64 2.27 17.99
CA LEU A 90 -13.70 3.27 17.90
C LEU A 90 -15.07 2.63 18.11
N PRO A 91 -16.02 3.33 18.76
CA PRO A 91 -17.38 2.81 18.99
C PRO A 91 -18.21 2.75 17.70
N LYS A 92 -17.79 3.46 16.65
CA LYS A 92 -18.39 3.50 15.32
C LYS A 92 -17.37 4.08 14.32
N ILE A 93 -17.61 3.91 13.03
CA ILE A 93 -16.88 4.64 11.99
C ILE A 93 -17.15 6.15 12.15
N THR A 94 -16.15 7.00 11.87
CA THR A 94 -16.24 8.44 12.10
C THR A 94 -16.45 9.25 10.82
N SER A 95 -16.10 8.70 9.64
CA SER A 95 -16.42 9.30 8.35
C SER A 95 -17.95 9.43 8.17
N GLU A 96 -18.40 10.61 7.77
CA GLU A 96 -19.82 10.88 7.50
C GLU A 96 -20.33 10.06 6.30
N TYR A 97 -19.53 10.02 5.23
CA TYR A 97 -19.86 9.23 4.04
C TYR A 97 -19.86 7.72 4.36
N GLY A 98 -18.89 7.23 5.09
CA GLY A 98 -18.84 5.83 5.51
C GLY A 98 -20.05 5.44 6.37
N GLN A 99 -20.51 6.31 7.29
CA GLN A 99 -21.74 6.10 8.05
C GLN A 99 -22.96 6.06 7.13
N MET A 100 -23.08 7.02 6.21
CA MET A 100 -24.18 7.07 5.24
C MET A 100 -24.27 5.78 4.40
N ARG A 101 -23.12 5.32 3.87
CA ARG A 101 -23.05 4.07 3.11
C ARG A 101 -23.46 2.86 3.97
N ARG A 102 -23.04 2.83 5.23
CA ARG A 102 -23.38 1.74 6.17
C ARG A 102 -24.86 1.70 6.53
N ASP A 103 -25.51 2.86 6.63
CA ASP A 103 -26.90 2.97 7.04
C ASP A 103 -27.90 2.76 5.87
N ASP A 104 -27.43 2.86 4.64
CA ASP A 104 -28.25 2.66 3.44
C ASP A 104 -28.54 1.18 3.18
N LYS A 105 -29.74 0.74 3.53
CA LYS A 105 -30.18 -0.66 3.38
C LYS A 105 -30.25 -1.14 1.94
N SER A 106 -30.31 -0.25 0.97
CA SER A 106 -30.33 -0.64 -0.45
C SER A 106 -28.99 -1.27 -0.88
N LEU A 107 -27.90 -0.99 -0.14
CA LEU A 107 -26.55 -1.48 -0.37
C LEU A 107 -26.21 -2.75 0.40
N ASP A 108 -27.13 -3.31 1.19
CA ASP A 108 -26.85 -4.51 2.01
C ASP A 108 -26.31 -5.69 1.19
N HIS A 109 -26.76 -5.83 -0.04
CA HIS A 109 -26.33 -6.89 -0.95
C HIS A 109 -24.89 -6.74 -1.48
N LEU A 110 -24.30 -5.54 -1.36
CA LEU A 110 -22.93 -5.25 -1.80
C LEU A 110 -21.92 -5.29 -0.65
N ARG A 111 -22.38 -5.22 0.60
CA ARG A 111 -21.51 -5.07 1.77
C ARG A 111 -20.75 -6.34 2.09
N PHE A 112 -19.53 -6.14 2.57
CA PHE A 112 -18.81 -7.18 3.29
C PHE A 112 -19.43 -7.34 4.68
N GLU A 113 -19.82 -8.56 5.05
CA GLU A 113 -20.64 -8.81 6.27
C GLU A 113 -19.83 -8.74 7.57
N HIS A 114 -18.52 -9.04 7.51
CA HIS A 114 -17.68 -9.23 8.71
C HIS A 114 -16.72 -8.07 8.98
N ILE A 115 -17.20 -6.84 8.88
CA ILE A 115 -16.40 -5.63 9.12
C ILE A 115 -16.23 -5.42 10.64
N ALA A 116 -14.99 -5.39 11.12
CA ALA A 116 -14.69 -4.97 12.47
C ALA A 116 -14.78 -3.44 12.61
N LEU A 117 -15.06 -2.96 13.83
CA LEU A 117 -14.94 -1.54 14.12
C LEU A 117 -13.47 -1.11 14.06
N PRO A 118 -13.17 0.06 13.48
CA PRO A 118 -11.80 0.48 13.27
C PRO A 118 -11.08 0.84 14.56
N TYR A 119 -9.76 0.69 14.54
CA TYR A 119 -8.85 1.20 15.55
C TYR A 119 -8.31 2.57 15.13
N ARG A 120 -7.89 3.35 16.13
CA ARG A 120 -7.19 4.62 15.96
C ARG A 120 -6.17 4.78 17.08
N ALA A 121 -5.14 5.60 16.85
CA ALA A 121 -4.20 5.99 17.91
C ALA A 121 -4.95 6.57 19.12
N LYS A 122 -4.56 6.17 20.33
CA LYS A 122 -5.01 6.86 21.54
C LYS A 122 -4.50 8.30 21.54
N LYS A 123 -5.23 9.18 22.21
CA LYS A 123 -4.86 10.60 22.28
C LYS A 123 -3.44 10.78 22.82
N GLY A 124 -2.59 11.40 22.01
CA GLY A 124 -1.20 11.71 22.34
C GLY A 124 -0.21 10.58 22.02
N GLU A 125 -0.68 9.42 21.53
CA GLU A 125 0.21 8.34 21.11
C GLU A 125 0.63 8.50 19.65
N ALA A 126 1.87 8.11 19.35
CA ALA A 126 2.43 8.07 18.00
C ALA A 126 2.69 6.61 17.62
N ILE A 127 1.85 6.08 16.75
CA ILE A 127 1.73 4.65 16.44
C ILE A 127 2.33 4.24 15.10
N THR A 128 2.86 5.20 14.34
CA THR A 128 3.41 4.87 13.01
C THR A 128 4.70 4.08 13.12
N GLN A 129 5.00 3.25 12.10
CA GLN A 129 6.26 2.52 12.04
C GLN A 129 7.46 3.48 12.13
N MET A 130 7.38 4.67 11.54
CA MET A 130 8.42 5.70 11.65
C MET A 130 8.56 6.23 13.09
N ALA A 131 7.45 6.44 13.80
CA ALA A 131 7.48 6.89 15.19
C ALA A 131 8.12 5.84 16.11
N TYR A 132 7.81 4.56 15.93
CA TYR A 132 8.47 3.48 16.66
C TYR A 132 9.95 3.42 16.32
N ALA A 133 10.29 3.48 15.02
CA ALA A 133 11.66 3.42 14.54
C ALA A 133 12.53 4.55 15.11
N LYS A 134 12.04 5.79 15.11
CA LYS A 134 12.72 6.96 15.70
C LYS A 134 12.92 6.84 17.21
N ARG A 135 12.02 6.14 17.92
CA ARG A 135 12.14 5.83 19.35
C ARG A 135 13.08 4.64 19.66
N GLY A 136 13.67 4.02 18.65
CA GLY A 136 14.55 2.86 18.80
C GLY A 136 13.79 1.53 19.02
N ILE A 137 12.49 1.49 18.72
CA ILE A 137 11.64 0.32 18.92
C ILE A 137 11.59 -0.49 17.63
N ILE A 138 11.98 -1.77 17.71
CA ILE A 138 11.78 -2.72 16.63
C ILE A 138 10.40 -3.32 16.80
N THR A 139 9.53 -3.19 15.79
CA THR A 139 8.18 -3.78 15.81
C THR A 139 8.18 -5.20 15.24
N PRO A 140 7.12 -6.01 15.50
CA PRO A 140 6.95 -7.30 14.84
C PRO A 140 6.98 -7.19 13.30
N GLU A 141 6.41 -6.12 12.76
CA GLU A 141 6.41 -5.83 11.32
C GLU A 141 7.84 -5.66 10.78
N MET A 142 8.73 -5.01 11.52
CA MET A 142 10.14 -4.82 11.12
C MET A 142 10.93 -6.13 11.14
N GLU A 143 10.69 -7.01 12.12
CA GLU A 143 11.31 -8.34 12.13
C GLU A 143 10.75 -9.21 11.00
N TYR A 144 9.43 -9.17 10.76
CA TYR A 144 8.81 -9.89 9.64
C TYR A 144 9.48 -9.52 8.32
N VAL A 145 9.65 -8.23 8.08
CA VAL A 145 10.33 -7.71 6.89
C VAL A 145 11.77 -8.18 6.79
N ALA A 146 12.55 -8.15 7.87
CA ALA A 146 13.94 -8.62 7.85
C ALA A 146 14.03 -10.10 7.42
N ILE A 147 13.15 -10.95 7.94
CA ILE A 147 13.08 -12.37 7.56
C ILE A 147 12.66 -12.52 6.10
N ARG A 148 11.64 -11.78 5.68
CA ARG A 148 11.15 -11.75 4.28
C ARG A 148 12.27 -11.42 3.30
N GLU A 149 13.03 -10.35 3.55
CA GLU A 149 14.09 -9.88 2.65
C GLU A 149 15.28 -10.83 2.56
N ASN A 150 15.57 -11.56 3.63
CA ASN A 150 16.68 -12.50 3.67
C ASN A 150 16.36 -13.86 3.01
N MET A 151 15.10 -14.23 2.84
CA MET A 151 14.69 -15.48 2.17
C MET A 151 15.51 -16.71 2.62
N ASN A 152 15.73 -16.88 3.92
CA ASN A 152 16.52 -17.96 4.50
C ASN A 152 18.01 -18.03 4.04
N CYS A 153 18.58 -16.90 3.62
CA CYS A 153 19.99 -16.83 3.17
C CYS A 153 20.99 -17.36 4.20
N GLU A 154 20.74 -17.14 5.50
CA GLU A 154 21.64 -17.59 6.58
C GLU A 154 21.82 -19.11 6.58
N GLU A 155 20.74 -19.91 6.40
CA GLU A 155 20.82 -21.38 6.33
C GLU A 155 21.55 -21.86 5.08
N LEU A 156 21.49 -21.08 4.01
CA LEU A 156 22.20 -21.34 2.76
C LEU A 156 23.68 -20.89 2.82
N GLY A 157 24.14 -20.37 3.95
CA GLY A 157 25.50 -19.85 4.12
C GLY A 157 25.75 -18.52 3.39
N ILE A 158 24.71 -17.85 2.95
CA ILE A 158 24.78 -16.55 2.28
C ILE A 158 24.75 -15.46 3.35
N LYS A 159 25.80 -14.62 3.37
CA LYS A 159 25.87 -13.50 4.30
C LYS A 159 24.78 -12.47 3.96
N THR A 160 23.97 -12.16 4.96
CA THR A 160 22.94 -11.09 4.85
C THR A 160 23.24 -9.95 5.81
N HIS A 161 22.80 -8.75 5.46
CA HIS A 161 22.89 -7.55 6.28
C HIS A 161 21.49 -7.00 6.69
N ILE A 162 20.42 -7.60 6.20
CA ILE A 162 19.05 -7.16 6.53
C ILE A 162 18.68 -7.74 7.91
N THR A 163 18.97 -6.98 8.96
CA THR A 163 18.56 -7.28 10.32
C THR A 163 17.33 -6.47 10.71
N PRO A 164 16.55 -6.87 11.74
CA PRO A 164 15.45 -6.04 12.24
C PRO A 164 15.90 -4.62 12.64
N GLU A 165 17.09 -4.47 13.19
CA GLU A 165 17.68 -3.16 13.53
C GLU A 165 18.02 -2.36 12.27
N PHE A 166 18.53 -3.00 11.20
CA PHE A 166 18.78 -2.35 9.93
C PHE A 166 17.44 -1.81 9.32
N VAL A 167 16.39 -2.63 9.35
CA VAL A 167 15.04 -2.21 8.91
C VAL A 167 14.56 -1.00 9.70
N ARG A 168 14.71 -1.05 11.04
CA ARG A 168 14.33 0.08 11.92
C ARG A 168 15.09 1.36 11.54
N GLN A 169 16.40 1.28 11.34
CA GLN A 169 17.23 2.43 10.98
C GLN A 169 16.81 3.04 9.63
N GLU A 170 16.59 2.21 8.61
CA GLU A 170 16.16 2.68 7.28
C GLU A 170 14.81 3.41 7.34
N ILE A 171 13.88 2.92 8.17
CA ILE A 171 12.58 3.59 8.40
C ILE A 171 12.77 4.89 9.19
N ALA A 172 13.57 4.88 10.26
CA ALA A 172 13.80 6.05 11.10
C ALA A 172 14.42 7.23 10.34
N GLU A 173 15.28 6.93 9.36
CA GLU A 173 15.95 7.91 8.51
C GLU A 173 15.19 8.24 7.21
N GLY A 174 13.98 7.69 7.03
CA GLY A 174 13.13 7.95 5.88
C GLY A 174 13.61 7.33 4.56
N ARG A 175 14.60 6.41 4.60
CA ARG A 175 15.11 5.72 3.41
C ARG A 175 14.30 4.50 2.99
N ALA A 176 13.37 4.08 3.82
CA ALA A 176 12.45 2.99 3.53
C ALA A 176 11.05 3.26 4.10
N VAL A 177 10.05 2.67 3.46
CA VAL A 177 8.64 2.78 3.83
C VAL A 177 8.07 1.38 4.04
N LEU A 178 7.46 1.16 5.20
CA LEU A 178 6.72 -0.04 5.58
C LEU A 178 5.24 0.34 5.75
N PRO A 179 4.42 0.25 4.70
CA PRO A 179 3.00 0.55 4.78
C PRO A 179 2.29 -0.49 5.64
N ALA A 180 1.56 -0.06 6.68
CA ALA A 180 1.03 -1.00 7.66
C ALA A 180 -0.17 -0.44 8.45
N ASN A 181 -1.21 0.02 7.75
CA ASN A 181 -2.42 0.52 8.42
C ASN A 181 -2.90 -0.46 9.50
N ILE A 182 -3.19 0.07 10.68
CA ILE A 182 -3.68 -0.71 11.82
C ILE A 182 -5.06 -1.34 11.57
N ASN A 183 -5.81 -0.84 10.59
CA ASN A 183 -7.12 -1.37 10.18
C ASN A 183 -7.05 -2.35 8.99
N HIS A 184 -5.82 -2.73 8.58
CA HIS A 184 -5.58 -3.82 7.62
C HIS A 184 -4.71 -4.91 8.26
N PRO A 185 -5.17 -5.53 9.35
CA PRO A 185 -4.39 -6.56 10.06
C PRO A 185 -4.23 -7.86 9.28
N GLU A 186 -4.93 -8.04 8.17
CA GLU A 186 -4.81 -9.16 7.23
C GLU A 186 -3.52 -9.08 6.39
N ALA A 187 -2.97 -7.87 6.17
CA ALA A 187 -1.80 -7.68 5.33
C ALA A 187 -0.51 -8.21 5.98
N GLU A 188 0.27 -8.94 5.19
CA GLU A 188 1.62 -9.34 5.52
C GLU A 188 2.59 -8.16 5.32
N PRO A 189 3.47 -7.86 6.30
CA PRO A 189 4.38 -6.72 6.21
C PRO A 189 5.31 -6.77 4.99
N MET A 190 5.52 -5.62 4.37
CA MET A 190 6.38 -5.39 3.22
C MET A 190 7.14 -4.07 3.39
N ILE A 191 8.30 -3.94 2.78
CA ILE A 191 9.08 -2.70 2.80
C ILE A 191 9.47 -2.29 1.38
N ILE A 192 9.44 -0.98 1.15
CA ILE A 192 9.90 -0.33 -0.08
C ILE A 192 11.12 0.51 0.29
N GLY A 193 12.24 0.31 -0.39
CA GLY A 193 13.45 1.09 -0.13
C GLY A 193 14.64 0.62 -0.95
N ARG A 194 15.59 1.51 -1.17
CA ARG A 194 16.74 1.28 -2.04
C ARG A 194 17.61 0.08 -1.61
N ASN A 195 17.65 -0.21 -0.32
CA ASN A 195 18.49 -1.26 0.25
C ASN A 195 17.77 -2.61 0.39
N PHE A 196 16.56 -2.73 -0.17
CA PHE A 196 15.72 -3.91 -0.13
C PHE A 196 15.45 -4.43 -1.53
N LEU A 197 14.90 -5.64 -1.62
CA LEU A 197 14.48 -6.21 -2.90
C LEU A 197 13.43 -5.32 -3.58
N VAL A 198 13.47 -5.25 -4.90
CA VAL A 198 12.46 -4.52 -5.69
C VAL A 198 11.09 -5.11 -5.43
N LYS A 199 10.10 -4.24 -5.25
CA LYS A 199 8.71 -4.60 -5.04
C LYS A 199 7.88 -4.27 -6.28
N ILE A 200 6.94 -5.16 -6.59
CA ILE A 200 6.01 -4.99 -7.71
C ILE A 200 4.70 -4.43 -7.16
N ASN A 201 4.36 -3.22 -7.60
CA ASN A 201 3.03 -2.67 -7.42
C ASN A 201 2.14 -3.08 -8.60
N THR A 202 0.95 -3.59 -8.31
CA THR A 202 -0.05 -3.97 -9.30
C THR A 202 -1.27 -3.07 -9.19
N ASN A 203 -1.88 -2.73 -10.34
CA ASN A 203 -3.04 -1.86 -10.38
C ASN A 203 -4.29 -2.64 -10.76
N ILE A 204 -5.36 -2.42 -10.01
CA ILE A 204 -6.73 -2.86 -10.32
C ILE A 204 -7.68 -1.67 -10.20
N GLY A 205 -8.95 -1.88 -10.44
CA GLY A 205 -9.98 -0.87 -10.23
C GLY A 205 -11.14 -1.02 -11.20
N ASN A 206 -12.33 -0.80 -10.69
CA ASN A 206 -13.54 -0.73 -11.50
C ASN A 206 -13.63 0.61 -12.23
N SER A 207 -14.46 0.65 -13.26
CA SER A 207 -14.83 1.86 -13.99
C SER A 207 -16.34 1.92 -14.23
N ALA A 208 -16.84 3.05 -14.72
CA ALA A 208 -18.26 3.21 -15.01
C ALA A 208 -18.82 2.20 -16.03
N THR A 209 -17.94 1.53 -16.78
CA THR A 209 -18.33 0.62 -17.88
C THR A 209 -17.95 -0.83 -17.63
N THR A 210 -17.10 -1.13 -16.66
CA THR A 210 -16.58 -2.49 -16.47
C THR A 210 -16.29 -2.79 -15.01
N SER A 211 -16.41 -4.09 -14.69
CA SER A 211 -15.95 -4.76 -13.49
C SER A 211 -16.88 -4.64 -12.28
N SER A 212 -17.22 -5.79 -11.77
CA SER A 212 -17.98 -5.98 -10.52
C SER A 212 -17.02 -6.09 -9.33
N ILE A 213 -17.57 -6.07 -8.11
CA ILE A 213 -16.83 -6.32 -6.87
C ILE A 213 -16.11 -7.69 -6.93
N ASP A 214 -16.81 -8.74 -7.38
CA ASP A 214 -16.24 -10.08 -7.47
C ASP A 214 -15.06 -10.14 -8.43
N GLU A 215 -15.14 -9.45 -9.58
CA GLU A 215 -14.05 -9.36 -10.56
C GLU A 215 -12.84 -8.58 -10.01
N GLU A 216 -13.07 -7.53 -9.22
CA GLU A 216 -11.96 -6.78 -8.59
C GLU A 216 -11.25 -7.64 -7.53
N VAL A 217 -11.99 -8.40 -6.73
CA VAL A 217 -11.41 -9.36 -5.77
C VAL A 217 -10.63 -10.46 -6.52
N GLU A 218 -11.15 -10.98 -7.62
CA GLU A 218 -10.43 -11.97 -8.45
C GLU A 218 -9.12 -11.40 -9.00
N LYS A 219 -9.13 -10.15 -9.51
CA LYS A 219 -7.92 -9.47 -9.99
C LYS A 219 -6.90 -9.27 -8.86
N ALA A 220 -7.35 -8.92 -7.65
CA ALA A 220 -6.48 -8.80 -6.49
C ALA A 220 -5.80 -10.15 -6.15
N LEU A 221 -6.55 -11.25 -6.15
CA LEU A 221 -6.00 -12.59 -5.92
C LEU A 221 -4.99 -12.99 -7.01
N TRP A 222 -5.28 -12.68 -8.28
CA TRP A 222 -4.35 -12.91 -9.39
C TRP A 222 -3.05 -12.13 -9.21
N SER A 223 -3.14 -10.86 -8.80
CA SER A 223 -1.98 -10.04 -8.48
C SER A 223 -1.08 -10.72 -7.44
N CYS A 224 -1.65 -11.08 -6.29
CA CYS A 224 -0.91 -11.74 -5.21
C CYS A 224 -0.31 -13.08 -5.66
N LYS A 225 -1.04 -13.86 -6.47
CA LYS A 225 -0.57 -15.13 -7.03
C LYS A 225 0.68 -14.96 -7.88
N TRP A 226 0.78 -13.89 -8.63
CA TRP A 226 1.87 -13.66 -9.58
C TRP A 226 2.98 -12.76 -9.06
N GLY A 227 3.03 -12.53 -7.75
CA GLY A 227 4.15 -11.84 -7.11
C GLY A 227 3.95 -10.34 -6.95
N GLY A 228 2.71 -9.84 -7.01
CA GLY A 228 2.40 -8.47 -6.60
C GLY A 228 2.69 -8.29 -5.12
N ASP A 229 3.61 -7.40 -4.78
CA ASP A 229 4.01 -7.09 -3.40
C ASP A 229 3.10 -6.07 -2.75
N THR A 230 2.43 -5.27 -3.56
CA THR A 230 1.42 -4.29 -3.16
C THR A 230 0.39 -4.12 -4.27
N LEU A 231 -0.79 -3.67 -3.90
CA LEU A 231 -1.93 -3.49 -4.78
C LEU A 231 -2.44 -2.06 -4.72
N MET A 232 -2.65 -1.40 -5.86
CA MET A 232 -3.39 -0.14 -5.91
C MET A 232 -4.79 -0.36 -6.46
N ASP A 233 -5.79 0.03 -5.67
CA ASP A 233 -7.17 0.18 -6.10
C ASP A 233 -7.39 1.58 -6.70
N LEU A 234 -7.48 1.63 -8.01
CA LEU A 234 -7.72 2.83 -8.81
C LEU A 234 -9.18 2.97 -9.25
N SER A 235 -10.11 2.40 -8.49
CA SER A 235 -11.54 2.41 -8.82
C SER A 235 -12.08 3.82 -9.02
N THR A 236 -12.88 3.99 -10.08
CA THR A 236 -13.50 5.25 -10.48
C THR A 236 -14.96 5.08 -10.87
N GLY A 237 -15.50 3.87 -10.78
CA GLY A 237 -16.89 3.53 -11.03
C GLY A 237 -17.79 3.75 -9.83
N GLU A 238 -18.92 3.05 -9.81
CA GLU A 238 -19.84 3.07 -8.68
C GLU A 238 -19.37 2.15 -7.54
N ASN A 239 -19.89 2.40 -6.33
CA ASN A 239 -19.67 1.54 -5.14
C ASN A 239 -18.20 1.35 -4.77
N ILE A 240 -17.39 2.41 -4.93
CA ILE A 240 -15.97 2.39 -4.58
C ILE A 240 -15.77 1.98 -3.11
N HIS A 241 -16.63 2.45 -2.22
CA HIS A 241 -16.59 2.12 -0.79
C HIS A 241 -16.66 0.61 -0.53
N GLU A 242 -17.68 -0.06 -1.07
CA GLU A 242 -17.90 -1.48 -0.87
C GLU A 242 -16.84 -2.32 -1.62
N THR A 243 -16.50 -1.93 -2.85
CA THR A 243 -15.45 -2.60 -3.65
C THR A 243 -14.14 -2.64 -2.87
N ARG A 244 -13.71 -1.51 -2.33
CA ARG A 244 -12.47 -1.39 -1.54
C ARG A 244 -12.51 -2.24 -0.28
N GLU A 245 -13.66 -2.27 0.43
CA GLU A 245 -13.79 -3.11 1.62
C GLU A 245 -13.57 -4.60 1.30
N TRP A 246 -14.20 -5.10 0.24
CA TRP A 246 -14.00 -6.48 -0.22
C TRP A 246 -12.55 -6.76 -0.61
N ILE A 247 -11.89 -5.82 -1.30
CA ILE A 247 -10.49 -5.95 -1.69
C ILE A 247 -9.62 -6.04 -0.44
N ILE A 248 -9.71 -5.10 0.49
CA ILE A 248 -8.84 -5.03 1.67
C ILE A 248 -9.01 -6.27 2.53
N ARG A 249 -10.25 -6.72 2.80
CA ARG A 249 -10.50 -7.91 3.64
C ARG A 249 -9.99 -9.21 3.01
N ASN A 250 -9.72 -9.23 1.70
CA ASN A 250 -9.24 -10.40 0.98
C ASN A 250 -7.82 -10.24 0.40
N CYS A 251 -7.11 -9.16 0.74
CA CYS A 251 -5.78 -8.89 0.22
C CYS A 251 -4.70 -9.13 1.29
N PRO A 252 -3.75 -10.05 1.06
CA PRO A 252 -2.67 -10.31 2.01
C PRO A 252 -1.48 -9.35 1.84
N VAL A 253 -1.53 -8.40 0.91
CA VAL A 253 -0.48 -7.41 0.66
C VAL A 253 -1.01 -6.01 0.93
N PRO A 254 -0.14 -5.02 1.23
CA PRO A 254 -0.58 -3.65 1.41
C PRO A 254 -1.37 -3.10 0.23
N VAL A 255 -2.44 -2.36 0.53
CA VAL A 255 -3.34 -1.75 -0.47
C VAL A 255 -3.18 -0.25 -0.46
N GLY A 256 -2.94 0.32 -1.64
CA GLY A 256 -2.92 1.76 -1.88
C GLY A 256 -4.13 2.25 -2.66
N THR A 257 -4.43 3.54 -2.55
CA THR A 257 -5.50 4.20 -3.32
C THR A 257 -5.10 5.61 -3.75
N VAL A 258 -5.94 6.22 -4.58
CA VAL A 258 -5.86 7.64 -4.95
C VAL A 258 -7.13 8.35 -4.47
N PRO A 259 -7.18 8.88 -3.24
CA PRO A 259 -8.40 9.35 -2.59
C PRO A 259 -9.19 10.40 -3.38
N ILE A 260 -8.48 11.22 -4.19
CA ILE A 260 -9.12 12.25 -5.02
C ILE A 260 -10.11 11.67 -6.05
N TYR A 261 -9.95 10.39 -6.44
CA TYR A 261 -10.87 9.76 -7.39
C TYR A 261 -12.24 9.51 -6.75
N GLN A 262 -12.26 9.02 -5.51
CA GLN A 262 -13.50 8.85 -4.77
C GLN A 262 -14.09 10.20 -4.32
N ALA A 263 -13.26 11.17 -3.92
CA ALA A 263 -13.73 12.51 -3.61
C ALA A 263 -14.44 13.14 -4.83
N LEU A 264 -13.91 12.94 -6.03
CA LEU A 264 -14.53 13.41 -7.28
C LEU A 264 -15.84 12.66 -7.58
N GLU A 265 -15.92 11.36 -7.29
CA GLU A 265 -17.16 10.59 -7.43
C GLU A 265 -18.26 11.14 -6.50
N LYS A 266 -17.92 11.47 -5.24
CA LYS A 266 -18.85 12.06 -4.27
C LYS A 266 -19.48 13.38 -4.72
N VAL A 267 -18.83 14.11 -5.63
CA VAL A 267 -19.32 15.35 -6.25
C VAL A 267 -19.76 15.14 -7.71
N ASN A 268 -20.15 13.91 -8.09
CA ASN A 268 -20.63 13.56 -9.42
C ASN A 268 -19.69 13.94 -10.57
N GLY A 269 -18.40 13.94 -10.34
CA GLY A 269 -17.37 14.27 -11.33
C GLY A 269 -17.15 15.75 -11.57
N ILE A 270 -17.77 16.63 -10.80
CA ILE A 270 -17.65 18.09 -10.93
C ILE A 270 -16.45 18.55 -10.09
N VAL A 271 -15.34 18.84 -10.76
CA VAL A 271 -14.07 19.23 -10.10
C VAL A 271 -14.24 20.50 -9.27
N GLU A 272 -15.05 21.43 -9.74
CA GLU A 272 -15.36 22.71 -9.11
C GLU A 272 -16.04 22.57 -7.75
N ASP A 273 -16.75 21.47 -7.51
CA ASP A 273 -17.45 21.20 -6.26
C ASP A 273 -16.57 20.46 -5.21
N LEU A 274 -15.33 20.11 -5.56
CA LEU A 274 -14.40 19.54 -4.61
C LEU A 274 -14.03 20.54 -3.52
N THR A 275 -14.10 20.10 -2.26
CA THR A 275 -13.66 20.89 -1.11
C THR A 275 -12.71 20.09 -0.22
N TRP A 276 -11.99 20.80 0.65
CA TRP A 276 -11.17 20.17 1.66
C TRP A 276 -11.97 19.23 2.59
N GLU A 277 -13.18 19.62 2.97
CA GLU A 277 -14.04 18.85 3.88
C GLU A 277 -14.42 17.49 3.27
N ILE A 278 -14.80 17.47 1.99
CA ILE A 278 -15.11 16.23 1.26
C ILE A 278 -13.88 15.34 1.16
N TYR A 279 -12.75 15.94 0.83
CA TYR A 279 -11.48 15.21 0.72
C TYR A 279 -11.03 14.67 2.07
N ARG A 280 -11.10 15.48 3.13
CA ARG A 280 -10.79 15.10 4.50
C ARG A 280 -11.63 13.91 4.98
N ASP A 281 -12.95 13.95 4.77
CA ASP A 281 -13.85 12.84 5.12
C ASP A 281 -13.50 11.58 4.33
N THR A 282 -13.11 11.72 3.06
CA THR A 282 -12.66 10.60 2.22
C THR A 282 -11.37 9.97 2.75
N LEU A 283 -10.42 10.75 3.23
CA LEU A 283 -9.20 10.23 3.87
C LEU A 283 -9.52 9.43 5.13
N ILE A 284 -10.36 9.98 6.01
CA ILE A 284 -10.78 9.30 7.25
C ILE A 284 -11.48 8.00 6.92
N GLU A 285 -12.44 8.00 5.99
CA GLU A 285 -13.14 6.81 5.52
C GLU A 285 -12.16 5.70 5.11
N GLN A 286 -11.20 6.04 4.25
CA GLN A 286 -10.25 5.08 3.71
C GLN A 286 -9.22 4.61 4.75
N CYS A 287 -8.81 5.47 5.68
CA CYS A 287 -7.99 5.08 6.83
C CYS A 287 -8.71 4.06 7.72
N GLU A 288 -9.98 4.30 8.02
CA GLU A 288 -10.82 3.42 8.83
C GLU A 288 -11.12 2.08 8.16
N GLN A 289 -11.17 2.05 6.83
CA GLN A 289 -11.30 0.80 6.07
C GLN A 289 -10.00 -0.01 6.02
N GLY A 290 -8.83 0.64 6.16
CA GLY A 290 -7.56 -0.06 6.21
C GLY A 290 -6.65 0.14 5.00
N VAL A 291 -6.81 1.20 4.22
CA VAL A 291 -5.86 1.53 3.14
C VAL A 291 -4.49 1.84 3.74
N ASP A 292 -3.44 1.19 3.24
CA ASP A 292 -2.09 1.24 3.81
C ASP A 292 -1.28 2.46 3.34
N TYR A 293 -1.57 2.98 2.14
CA TYR A 293 -0.93 4.20 1.64
C TYR A 293 -1.80 4.94 0.63
N PHE A 294 -1.64 6.25 0.57
CA PHE A 294 -2.38 7.11 -0.36
C PHE A 294 -1.46 7.78 -1.36
N THR A 295 -1.82 7.72 -2.65
CA THR A 295 -1.22 8.60 -3.64
C THR A 295 -1.93 9.96 -3.61
N ILE A 296 -1.16 11.00 -3.26
CA ILE A 296 -1.66 12.38 -3.08
C ILE A 296 -0.85 13.34 -3.95
N HIS A 297 -1.52 14.01 -4.89
CA HIS A 297 -0.91 14.93 -5.84
C HIS A 297 -0.73 16.34 -5.25
N ALA A 298 -0.14 16.41 -4.04
CA ALA A 298 0.08 17.68 -3.33
C ALA A 298 1.21 18.53 -3.91
N GLY A 299 2.02 17.97 -4.81
CA GLY A 299 3.04 18.70 -5.57
C GLY A 299 2.48 19.65 -6.63
N ILE A 300 1.20 19.47 -7.01
CA ILE A 300 0.50 20.40 -7.89
C ILE A 300 0.25 21.72 -7.14
N ARG A 301 0.80 22.80 -7.67
CA ARG A 301 0.67 24.16 -7.15
C ARG A 301 0.09 25.09 -8.20
N ARG A 302 -0.68 26.08 -7.78
CA ARG A 302 -1.24 27.07 -8.71
C ARG A 302 -0.19 27.68 -9.64
N HIS A 303 1.01 27.97 -9.13
CA HIS A 303 2.08 28.60 -9.90
C HIS A 303 2.77 27.66 -10.88
N ASN A 304 2.79 26.33 -10.64
CA ASN A 304 3.49 25.37 -11.51
C ASN A 304 2.61 24.76 -12.61
N VAL A 305 1.28 24.87 -12.54
CA VAL A 305 0.35 24.35 -13.55
C VAL A 305 0.67 24.93 -14.95
N HIS A 306 0.90 26.24 -15.04
CA HIS A 306 1.18 26.91 -16.31
C HIS A 306 2.51 26.50 -16.98
N LEU A 307 3.42 25.90 -16.23
CA LEU A 307 4.67 25.39 -16.81
C LEU A 307 4.42 24.25 -17.79
N ALA A 308 3.29 23.57 -17.68
CA ALA A 308 2.89 22.48 -18.59
C ALA A 308 2.19 22.97 -19.88
N ASP A 309 1.91 24.26 -20.04
CA ASP A 309 1.14 24.81 -21.20
C ASP A 309 1.80 24.53 -22.56
N LYS A 310 3.12 24.39 -22.57
CA LYS A 310 3.89 24.16 -23.83
C LYS A 310 4.14 22.68 -24.12
N ARG A 311 3.68 21.78 -23.26
CA ARG A 311 3.89 20.35 -23.43
C ARG A 311 3.13 19.79 -24.62
N LEU A 312 3.75 18.84 -25.30
CA LEU A 312 3.11 18.10 -26.40
C LEU A 312 1.91 17.28 -25.91
N CYS A 313 2.03 16.64 -24.75
CA CYS A 313 0.99 15.78 -24.15
C CYS A 313 0.20 16.48 -23.03
N GLY A 314 0.53 17.73 -22.68
CA GLY A 314 -0.13 18.42 -21.56
C GLY A 314 0.09 17.71 -20.21
N ILE A 315 -0.96 17.64 -19.39
CA ILE A 315 -0.96 16.97 -18.09
C ILE A 315 -1.63 15.60 -18.23
N VAL A 316 -0.86 14.54 -18.23
CA VAL A 316 -1.33 13.16 -18.47
C VAL A 316 -1.79 12.44 -17.18
N SER A 317 -1.39 12.93 -16.02
CA SER A 317 -1.85 12.41 -14.73
C SER A 317 -3.32 12.76 -14.51
N ARG A 318 -4.15 11.76 -14.18
CA ARG A 318 -5.56 12.00 -13.85
C ARG A 318 -5.71 12.86 -12.59
N GLY A 319 -5.00 12.52 -11.49
CA GLY A 319 -5.03 13.32 -10.27
C GLY A 319 -4.42 14.70 -10.47
N GLY A 320 -3.32 14.78 -11.23
CA GLY A 320 -2.70 16.04 -11.63
C GLY A 320 -3.66 16.94 -12.41
N SER A 321 -4.39 16.40 -13.40
CA SER A 321 -5.37 17.15 -14.20
C SER A 321 -6.54 17.66 -13.35
N ILE A 322 -7.05 16.85 -12.42
CA ILE A 322 -8.12 17.24 -11.49
C ILE A 322 -7.67 18.44 -10.66
N MET A 323 -6.51 18.35 -10.00
CA MET A 323 -6.01 19.41 -9.13
C MET A 323 -5.59 20.65 -9.91
N SER A 324 -5.00 20.50 -11.08
CA SER A 324 -4.67 21.63 -11.98
C SER A 324 -5.93 22.38 -12.40
N LYS A 325 -6.99 21.67 -12.81
CA LYS A 325 -8.29 22.29 -13.13
C LYS A 325 -8.87 23.02 -11.91
N TRP A 326 -8.83 22.39 -10.74
CA TRP A 326 -9.32 22.98 -9.51
C TRP A 326 -8.61 24.30 -9.18
N CYS A 327 -7.27 24.32 -9.22
CA CYS A 327 -6.47 25.53 -8.98
C CYS A 327 -6.80 26.65 -9.96
N LEU A 328 -6.97 26.33 -11.25
CA LEU A 328 -7.27 27.32 -12.28
C LEU A 328 -8.69 27.89 -12.17
N VAL A 329 -9.69 27.07 -11.90
CA VAL A 329 -11.09 27.52 -11.81
C VAL A 329 -11.31 28.39 -10.57
N HIS A 330 -10.74 27.98 -9.43
CA HIS A 330 -10.89 28.75 -8.17
C HIS A 330 -9.91 29.90 -8.05
N ASP A 331 -8.89 29.96 -8.90
CA ASP A 331 -7.77 30.90 -8.78
C ASP A 331 -7.10 30.86 -7.40
N GLN A 332 -6.98 29.66 -6.82
CA GLN A 332 -6.47 29.39 -5.48
C GLN A 332 -5.35 28.36 -5.50
N GLU A 333 -4.57 28.33 -4.42
CA GLU A 333 -3.59 27.26 -4.19
C GLU A 333 -4.30 25.93 -3.96
N SER A 334 -3.63 24.83 -4.32
CA SER A 334 -4.14 23.49 -4.10
C SER A 334 -4.44 23.23 -2.63
N PHE A 335 -5.68 22.86 -2.31
CA PHE A 335 -6.04 22.48 -0.93
C PHE A 335 -5.26 21.26 -0.43
N LEU A 336 -4.75 20.40 -1.32
CA LEU A 336 -3.88 19.29 -0.94
C LEU A 336 -2.52 19.77 -0.40
N TYR A 337 -2.02 20.88 -0.92
CA TYR A 337 -0.80 21.49 -0.43
C TYR A 337 -1.05 22.31 0.84
N ASP A 338 -2.09 23.15 0.84
CA ASP A 338 -2.39 24.02 1.98
C ASP A 338 -2.71 23.22 3.25
N HIS A 339 -3.44 22.09 3.11
CA HIS A 339 -3.81 21.19 4.20
C HIS A 339 -2.91 19.97 4.34
N PHE A 340 -1.69 20.00 3.79
CA PHE A 340 -0.84 18.81 3.81
C PHE A 340 -0.47 18.34 5.23
N ASP A 341 -0.30 19.28 6.16
CA ASP A 341 -0.04 18.94 7.57
C ASP A 341 -1.25 18.31 8.25
N ASP A 342 -2.47 18.78 7.92
CA ASP A 342 -3.72 18.19 8.41
C ASP A 342 -3.90 16.77 7.83
N ILE A 343 -3.52 16.56 6.56
CA ILE A 343 -3.47 15.24 5.93
C ILE A 343 -2.55 14.32 6.73
N CYS A 344 -1.32 14.75 6.99
CA CYS A 344 -0.36 13.96 7.75
C CYS A 344 -0.85 13.64 9.18
N ASP A 345 -1.52 14.59 9.84
CA ASP A 345 -2.10 14.37 11.17
C ASP A 345 -3.22 13.30 11.16
N ILE A 346 -3.98 13.18 10.07
CA ILE A 346 -4.95 12.10 9.88
C ILE A 346 -4.21 10.77 9.66
N LEU A 347 -3.25 10.72 8.73
CA LEU A 347 -2.51 9.51 8.38
C LEU A 347 -1.78 8.91 9.57
N ALA A 348 -1.17 9.76 10.41
CA ALA A 348 -0.44 9.35 11.60
C ALA A 348 -1.31 8.60 12.63
N GLN A 349 -2.62 8.84 12.64
CA GLN A 349 -3.55 8.19 13.58
C GLN A 349 -3.82 6.72 13.22
N TYR A 350 -3.52 6.31 11.98
CA TYR A 350 -3.84 4.98 11.45
C TYR A 350 -2.63 4.22 10.89
N ASP A 351 -1.43 4.80 11.00
CA ASP A 351 -0.18 4.28 10.39
C ASP A 351 -0.28 4.11 8.86
N VAL A 352 -0.79 5.14 8.20
CA VAL A 352 -0.90 5.21 6.74
C VAL A 352 0.29 5.96 6.17
N ALA A 353 0.92 5.41 5.12
CA ALA A 353 1.99 6.09 4.40
C ALA A 353 1.45 7.01 3.30
N VAL A 354 2.23 8.01 2.91
CA VAL A 354 1.93 8.86 1.75
C VAL A 354 2.84 8.54 0.57
N SER A 355 2.24 8.31 -0.59
CA SER A 355 2.88 8.33 -1.91
C SER A 355 2.62 9.70 -2.52
N LEU A 356 3.66 10.53 -2.67
CA LEU A 356 3.52 11.82 -3.34
C LEU A 356 3.44 11.59 -4.84
N GLY A 357 2.23 11.80 -5.39
CA GLY A 357 1.91 11.50 -6.78
C GLY A 357 2.51 12.51 -7.75
N ASP A 358 3.02 12.01 -8.86
CA ASP A 358 3.63 12.80 -9.94
C ASP A 358 2.59 13.40 -10.90
N GLY A 359 1.87 14.41 -10.44
CA GLY A 359 0.79 15.06 -11.19
C GLY A 359 1.26 15.76 -12.46
N LEU A 360 2.50 16.24 -12.48
CA LEU A 360 3.13 16.87 -13.65
C LEU A 360 4.16 15.96 -14.34
N ARG A 361 4.06 14.63 -14.20
CA ARG A 361 4.90 13.71 -14.98
C ARG A 361 4.75 13.95 -16.49
N PRO A 362 5.83 13.81 -17.29
CA PRO A 362 5.75 13.96 -18.73
C PRO A 362 5.00 12.79 -19.38
N GLY A 363 4.24 13.06 -20.43
CA GLY A 363 3.54 12.04 -21.22
C GLY A 363 4.34 11.54 -22.43
N SER A 364 5.48 12.16 -22.70
CA SER A 364 6.36 11.80 -23.82
C SER A 364 7.81 12.14 -23.49
N ILE A 365 8.76 11.53 -24.22
CA ILE A 365 10.19 11.85 -24.13
C ILE A 365 10.45 13.34 -24.46
N TYR A 366 9.63 13.93 -25.34
CA TYR A 366 9.76 15.34 -25.69
C TYR A 366 9.51 16.27 -24.51
N ASP A 367 8.60 15.93 -23.63
CA ASP A 367 8.20 16.71 -22.46
C ASP A 367 9.05 16.37 -21.21
N ALA A 368 9.91 15.33 -21.28
CA ALA A 368 10.71 14.88 -20.16
C ALA A 368 11.73 15.91 -19.70
N ASN A 369 11.94 16.01 -18.38
CA ASN A 369 12.91 16.94 -17.76
C ASN A 369 12.59 18.42 -17.99
N ASP A 370 11.34 18.77 -18.17
CA ASP A 370 10.92 20.15 -18.28
C ASP A 370 10.79 20.86 -16.92
N GLU A 371 10.56 22.17 -16.96
CA GLU A 371 10.41 22.99 -15.76
C GLU A 371 9.22 22.56 -14.89
N ALA A 372 8.12 22.06 -15.49
CA ALA A 372 6.95 21.60 -14.78
C ALA A 372 7.25 20.37 -13.92
N GLN A 373 7.94 19.38 -14.49
CA GLN A 373 8.36 18.18 -13.78
C GLN A 373 9.27 18.51 -12.59
N PHE A 374 10.26 19.35 -12.78
CA PHE A 374 11.21 19.71 -11.73
C PHE A 374 10.57 20.59 -10.63
N ALA A 375 9.70 21.53 -10.99
CA ALA A 375 8.99 22.37 -10.01
C ALA A 375 8.07 21.52 -9.09
N GLU A 376 7.42 20.50 -9.63
CA GLU A 376 6.67 19.54 -8.82
C GLU A 376 7.60 18.72 -7.93
N LEU A 377 8.71 18.21 -8.45
CA LEU A 377 9.67 17.41 -7.69
C LEU A 377 10.28 18.20 -6.51
N ASP A 378 10.61 19.47 -6.72
CA ASP A 378 11.09 20.36 -5.66
C ASP A 378 10.02 20.50 -4.54
N THR A 379 8.75 20.70 -4.93
CA THR A 379 7.64 20.76 -3.97
C THR A 379 7.47 19.44 -3.22
N MET A 380 7.58 18.29 -3.91
CA MET A 380 7.49 16.98 -3.24
C MET A 380 8.63 16.78 -2.24
N GLY A 381 9.84 17.27 -2.53
CA GLY A 381 10.97 17.26 -1.59
C GLY A 381 10.66 18.01 -0.29
N GLU A 382 10.02 19.18 -0.37
CA GLU A 382 9.52 19.91 0.80
C GLU A 382 8.48 19.11 1.59
N LEU A 383 7.49 18.54 0.87
CA LEU A 383 6.38 17.79 1.48
C LEU A 383 6.85 16.53 2.20
N VAL A 384 7.89 15.85 1.70
CA VAL A 384 8.51 14.70 2.39
C VAL A 384 9.01 15.10 3.77
N LEU A 385 9.70 16.24 3.90
CA LEU A 385 10.21 16.71 5.20
C LEU A 385 9.06 17.01 6.16
N ARG A 386 7.99 17.65 5.68
CA ARG A 386 6.77 17.90 6.47
C ARG A 386 6.12 16.61 6.96
N ALA A 387 6.03 15.59 6.08
CA ALA A 387 5.51 14.28 6.46
C ALA A 387 6.38 13.61 7.55
N TRP A 388 7.70 13.64 7.41
CA TRP A 388 8.61 13.06 8.40
C TRP A 388 8.57 13.77 9.75
N ASP A 389 8.33 15.09 9.79
CA ASP A 389 8.12 15.84 11.03
C ASP A 389 6.86 15.37 11.78
N LYS A 390 5.84 14.91 11.04
CA LYS A 390 4.62 14.29 11.57
C LYS A 390 4.75 12.78 11.81
N ASN A 391 5.94 12.20 11.62
CA ASN A 391 6.19 10.75 11.65
C ASN A 391 5.39 9.94 10.63
N VAL A 392 4.99 10.54 9.52
CA VAL A 392 4.36 9.86 8.40
C VAL A 392 5.43 9.41 7.43
N GLN A 393 5.42 8.13 7.07
CA GLN A 393 6.31 7.58 6.06
C GLN A 393 5.90 8.11 4.69
N ALA A 394 6.88 8.53 3.88
CA ALA A 394 6.63 9.12 2.57
C ALA A 394 7.55 8.52 1.50
N PHE A 395 7.02 8.29 0.31
CA PHE A 395 7.77 7.98 -0.90
C PHE A 395 7.25 8.83 -2.07
N ILE A 396 8.07 9.03 -3.08
CA ILE A 396 7.81 9.91 -4.22
C ILE A 396 7.64 9.04 -5.46
N GLU A 397 6.57 9.29 -6.23
CA GLU A 397 6.44 8.78 -7.59
C GLU A 397 7.28 9.61 -8.56
N GLY A 398 7.66 9.03 -9.68
CA GLY A 398 8.01 9.81 -10.83
C GLY A 398 9.40 9.69 -11.43
N PRO A 399 10.51 9.49 -10.73
CA PRO A 399 11.83 9.50 -11.38
C PRO A 399 11.96 8.55 -12.58
N GLY A 400 11.18 7.48 -12.63
CA GLY A 400 11.16 6.54 -13.76
C GLY A 400 10.56 7.08 -15.06
N HIS A 401 10.02 8.29 -15.07
CA HIS A 401 9.48 8.94 -16.25
C HIS A 401 10.52 9.77 -17.00
N VAL A 402 11.75 9.78 -16.54
CA VAL A 402 12.86 10.59 -17.07
C VAL A 402 13.69 9.78 -18.06
#